data_532eba895973a549b17bd2b7f3b5e408
#
_entry.id   532eba895973a549b17bd2b7f3b5e408
#
_cell.length_a   1.000
_cell.length_b   1.000
_cell.length_c   1.000
_cell.angle_alpha   90.00
_cell.angle_beta   90.00
_cell.angle_gamma   90.00
#
_symmetry.space_group_name_H-M   'P 1'
#
loop_
_entity.id
_entity.type
_entity.pdbx_description
1 polymer ?
#
loop_
_entity_poly.entity_id
_entity_poly.type
_entity_poly.pdbx_seq_one_letter_code
_entity_poly.pdbx_strand_id
1 'polypeptide(L)'
;MLNGLNAQNHKTLKVLFLGNSYTYVNNLPQLIKDIALANGDTLLFDSNCPGGHTFNNHFNNATSISKINSQAWDCVVLQAQSQEPSFSPAQVEAQTLPYAIKLDSIIKHNNICAETVFFETWGRKNGDASNCAAYPPICTYIGMQNRLRSSYKLFADTTHSIMSPAGEAWRKSIALNPNLELYSSDQSHPALEGSYLTACVFYETLFHKSVLSNTYTAGLSATNVGFLQQVAHDVLNDSLLVWNIGKYPSCITTDLTEISYQPNVIIYPNPTQKTLHTNTNLPFKIYDILGILCLSGNKSNSINIESLKSGVYFIELSYLNSTKKIRFVKE
;
A
#
# COMPACT_ATOMS: atom_id res chain seq x y z
N MET A 1 11.03 -28.82 26.57
CA MET A 1 11.14 -27.77 25.54
C MET A 1 9.73 -27.30 25.21
N LEU A 2 9.33 -26.20 25.82
CA LEU A 2 8.04 -25.57 25.52
C LEU A 2 8.26 -24.68 24.28
N ASN A 3 7.79 -25.12 23.12
CA ASN A 3 7.68 -24.28 21.95
C ASN A 3 6.66 -23.18 22.26
N GLY A 4 7.14 -21.95 22.48
CA GLY A 4 6.28 -20.78 22.50
C GLY A 4 5.59 -20.64 21.15
N LEU A 5 4.33 -21.02 21.08
CA LEU A 5 3.42 -20.64 20.00
C LEU A 5 3.33 -19.11 20.07
N ASN A 6 4.06 -18.41 19.22
CA ASN A 6 3.74 -17.03 18.90
C ASN A 6 2.30 -17.03 18.39
N ALA A 7 1.38 -16.53 19.18
CA ALA A 7 0.01 -16.31 18.77
C ALA A 7 0.07 -15.32 17.58
N GLN A 8 -0.07 -15.86 16.37
CA GLN A 8 -0.16 -15.05 15.17
C GLN A 8 -1.44 -14.20 15.31
N ASN A 9 -1.29 -12.89 15.43
CA ASN A 9 -2.40 -11.98 15.72
C ASN A 9 -3.38 -12.02 14.55
N HIS A 10 -4.46 -12.80 14.70
CA HIS A 10 -5.51 -12.97 13.70
C HIS A 10 -6.28 -11.65 13.51
N LYS A 11 -6.36 -11.16 12.28
CA LYS A 11 -7.08 -9.94 11.92
C LYS A 11 -8.30 -10.28 11.06
N THR A 12 -9.45 -9.73 11.41
CA THR A 12 -10.66 -9.79 10.58
C THR A 12 -10.95 -8.40 10.04
N LEU A 13 -11.16 -8.28 8.73
CA LEU A 13 -11.54 -7.04 8.06
C LEU A 13 -12.82 -7.21 7.25
N LYS A 14 -13.69 -6.19 7.31
CA LYS A 14 -14.86 -6.02 6.45
C LYS A 14 -14.52 -5.01 5.36
N VAL A 15 -14.49 -5.46 4.12
CA VAL A 15 -14.04 -4.64 2.98
C VAL A 15 -15.09 -4.61 1.88
N LEU A 16 -15.46 -3.40 1.44
CA LEU A 16 -16.30 -3.20 0.26
C LEU A 16 -15.42 -2.85 -0.94
N PHE A 17 -15.64 -3.51 -2.07
CA PHE A 17 -14.97 -3.18 -3.33
C PHE A 17 -15.94 -2.49 -4.29
N LEU A 18 -15.64 -1.25 -4.66
CA LEU A 18 -16.32 -0.49 -5.69
C LEU A 18 -15.36 -0.27 -6.87
N GLY A 19 -15.63 -0.95 -7.97
CA GLY A 19 -14.73 -0.96 -9.11
C GLY A 19 -15.41 -1.37 -10.41
N ASN A 20 -14.68 -2.03 -11.27
CA ASN A 20 -15.18 -2.53 -12.55
C ASN A 20 -14.52 -3.86 -12.92
N SER A 21 -14.34 -4.14 -14.22
CA SER A 21 -13.75 -5.39 -14.68
C SER A 21 -12.34 -5.66 -14.13
N TYR A 22 -11.54 -4.65 -13.83
CA TYR A 22 -10.21 -4.84 -13.23
C TYR A 22 -10.29 -5.41 -11.80
N THR A 23 -11.42 -5.25 -11.14
CA THR A 23 -11.70 -5.84 -9.83
C THR A 23 -12.41 -7.19 -9.92
N TYR A 24 -13.39 -7.37 -10.84
CA TYR A 24 -14.12 -8.64 -10.88
C TYR A 24 -13.43 -9.75 -11.66
N VAL A 25 -12.57 -9.42 -12.65
CA VAL A 25 -11.84 -10.44 -13.43
C VAL A 25 -10.98 -11.28 -12.49
N ASN A 26 -10.98 -12.59 -12.70
CA ASN A 26 -10.35 -13.59 -11.82
C ASN A 26 -10.82 -13.51 -10.35
N ASN A 27 -11.95 -12.82 -10.07
CA ASN A 27 -12.51 -12.66 -8.72
C ASN A 27 -11.45 -12.14 -7.72
N LEU A 28 -10.85 -10.99 -8.01
CA LEU A 28 -9.79 -10.40 -7.19
C LEU A 28 -10.12 -10.36 -5.68
N PRO A 29 -11.34 -9.97 -5.23
CA PRO A 29 -11.67 -10.00 -3.80
C PRO A 29 -11.55 -11.38 -3.17
N GLN A 30 -11.89 -12.45 -3.92
CA GLN A 30 -11.74 -13.82 -3.44
C GLN A 30 -10.26 -14.24 -3.35
N LEU A 31 -9.43 -13.85 -4.34
CA LEU A 31 -7.98 -14.10 -4.25
C LEU A 31 -7.36 -13.46 -2.99
N ILE A 32 -7.75 -12.22 -2.68
CA ILE A 32 -7.30 -11.53 -1.45
C ILE A 32 -7.76 -12.29 -0.21
N LYS A 33 -9.02 -12.75 -0.18
CA LYS A 33 -9.57 -13.55 0.92
C LYS A 33 -8.81 -14.85 1.12
N ASP A 34 -8.47 -15.55 0.04
CA ASP A 34 -7.78 -16.85 0.11
C ASP A 34 -6.32 -16.68 0.56
N ILE A 35 -5.64 -15.59 0.14
CA ILE A 35 -4.33 -15.19 0.65
C ILE A 35 -4.41 -14.87 2.15
N ALA A 36 -5.41 -14.09 2.57
CA ALA A 36 -5.62 -13.77 3.98
C ALA A 36 -5.84 -15.03 4.81
N LEU A 37 -6.70 -15.94 4.36
CA LEU A 37 -6.98 -17.20 5.04
C LEU A 37 -5.73 -18.06 5.20
N ALA A 38 -4.89 -18.14 4.16
CA ALA A 38 -3.63 -18.90 4.21
C ALA A 38 -2.61 -18.31 5.22
N ASN A 39 -2.74 -17.02 5.55
CA ASN A 39 -1.96 -16.35 6.60
C ASN A 39 -2.69 -16.30 7.97
N GLY A 40 -3.81 -17.00 8.13
CA GLY A 40 -4.58 -17.04 9.37
C GLY A 40 -5.44 -15.79 9.61
N ASP A 41 -5.67 -14.95 8.60
CA ASP A 41 -6.53 -13.77 8.65
C ASP A 41 -7.88 -14.01 7.98
N THR A 42 -8.85 -13.14 8.23
CA THR A 42 -10.19 -13.24 7.65
C THR A 42 -10.56 -11.97 6.88
N LEU A 43 -10.91 -12.12 5.60
CA LEU A 43 -11.52 -11.06 4.82
C LEU A 43 -13.01 -11.35 4.64
N LEU A 44 -13.88 -10.51 5.18
CA LEU A 44 -15.30 -10.46 4.89
C LEU A 44 -15.52 -9.37 3.85
N PHE A 45 -15.98 -9.71 2.65
CA PHE A 45 -16.13 -8.71 1.60
C PHE A 45 -17.48 -8.71 0.93
N ASP A 46 -17.83 -7.56 0.37
CA ASP A 46 -18.89 -7.38 -0.62
C ASP A 46 -18.34 -6.52 -1.77
N SER A 47 -19.02 -6.52 -2.90
CA SER A 47 -18.56 -5.76 -4.06
C SER A 47 -19.70 -5.24 -4.92
N ASN A 48 -19.47 -4.13 -5.60
CA ASN A 48 -20.24 -3.66 -6.75
C ASN A 48 -19.28 -3.19 -7.82
N CYS A 49 -19.09 -4.01 -8.88
CA CYS A 49 -18.06 -3.80 -9.88
C CYS A 49 -18.63 -3.91 -11.32
N PRO A 50 -19.62 -3.12 -11.72
CA PRO A 50 -20.12 -3.19 -13.09
C PRO A 50 -19.04 -2.79 -14.09
N GLY A 51 -19.02 -3.44 -15.27
CA GLY A 51 -18.00 -3.21 -16.29
C GLY A 51 -17.88 -1.75 -16.69
N GLY A 52 -16.64 -1.23 -16.75
CA GLY A 52 -16.34 0.14 -17.17
C GLY A 52 -16.78 1.26 -16.24
N HIS A 53 -17.26 0.96 -15.02
CA HIS A 53 -17.69 2.00 -14.07
C HIS A 53 -16.56 2.94 -13.70
N THR A 54 -16.91 4.24 -13.66
CA THR A 54 -16.09 5.35 -13.19
C THR A 54 -16.45 5.70 -11.75
N PHE A 55 -15.70 6.59 -11.10
CA PHE A 55 -16.10 7.13 -9.79
C PHE A 55 -17.45 7.89 -9.89
N ASN A 56 -17.67 8.61 -10.98
CA ASN A 56 -18.96 9.26 -11.23
C ASN A 56 -20.11 8.26 -11.34
N ASN A 57 -19.90 7.15 -12.04
CA ASN A 57 -20.90 6.10 -12.12
C ASN A 57 -21.20 5.52 -10.74
N HIS A 58 -20.20 5.21 -9.92
CA HIS A 58 -20.41 4.71 -8.55
C HIS A 58 -21.13 5.71 -7.65
N PHE A 59 -20.79 7.00 -7.73
CA PHE A 59 -21.47 8.05 -6.97
C PHE A 59 -22.97 8.15 -7.31
N ASN A 60 -23.34 7.95 -8.57
CA ASN A 60 -24.71 8.00 -9.04
C ASN A 60 -25.41 6.61 -9.06
N ASN A 61 -24.75 5.55 -8.60
CA ASN A 61 -25.29 4.20 -8.61
C ASN A 61 -25.91 3.85 -7.25
N ALA A 62 -27.24 3.66 -7.23
CA ALA A 62 -27.98 3.37 -6.00
C ALA A 62 -27.46 2.12 -5.28
N THR A 63 -27.01 1.09 -6.02
CA THR A 63 -26.44 -0.13 -5.42
C THR A 63 -25.11 0.16 -4.72
N SER A 64 -24.22 0.97 -5.33
CA SER A 64 -22.95 1.38 -4.69
C SER A 64 -23.21 2.12 -3.39
N ILE A 65 -24.11 3.12 -3.43
CA ILE A 65 -24.43 3.93 -2.24
C ILE A 65 -25.12 3.08 -1.16
N SER A 66 -26.05 2.20 -1.54
CA SER A 66 -26.68 1.26 -0.60
C SER A 66 -25.66 0.34 0.06
N LYS A 67 -24.67 -0.18 -0.68
CA LYS A 67 -23.62 -1.05 -0.12
C LYS A 67 -22.67 -0.28 0.80
N ILE A 68 -22.30 0.96 0.49
CA ILE A 68 -21.52 1.80 1.42
C ILE A 68 -22.26 1.91 2.75
N ASN A 69 -23.57 2.15 2.72
CA ASN A 69 -24.40 2.39 3.90
C ASN A 69 -24.90 1.11 4.59
N SER A 70 -24.60 -0.09 4.08
CA SER A 70 -25.20 -1.33 4.57
C SER A 70 -24.64 -1.80 5.92
N GLN A 71 -23.41 -1.41 6.25
CA GLN A 71 -22.74 -1.73 7.52
C GLN A 71 -21.56 -0.81 7.78
N ALA A 72 -20.97 -0.89 8.97
CA ALA A 72 -19.69 -0.26 9.26
C ALA A 72 -18.56 -1.07 8.61
N TRP A 73 -18.04 -0.58 7.49
CA TRP A 73 -16.89 -1.17 6.81
C TRP A 73 -15.59 -0.74 7.50
N ASP A 74 -14.60 -1.64 7.55
CA ASP A 74 -13.24 -1.28 7.97
C ASP A 74 -12.50 -0.56 6.84
N CYS A 75 -12.71 -1.06 5.59
CA CYS A 75 -12.13 -0.45 4.40
C CYS A 75 -13.13 -0.41 3.26
N VAL A 76 -13.06 0.63 2.43
CA VAL A 76 -13.76 0.69 1.14
C VAL A 76 -12.75 0.96 0.04
N VAL A 77 -12.60 -0.01 -0.87
CA VAL A 77 -11.71 0.07 -2.03
C VAL A 77 -12.42 0.77 -3.17
N LEU A 78 -11.80 1.80 -3.71
CA LEU A 78 -12.29 2.59 -4.85
C LEU A 78 -11.38 2.40 -6.05
N GLN A 79 -11.89 1.83 -7.16
CA GLN A 79 -11.20 1.65 -8.43
C GLN A 79 -11.94 2.40 -9.53
N ALA A 80 -11.26 3.37 -10.16
CA ALA A 80 -11.80 4.14 -11.29
C ALA A 80 -11.72 3.34 -12.60
N GLN A 81 -12.40 3.82 -13.63
CA GLN A 81 -12.28 3.27 -14.99
C GLN A 81 -10.82 3.33 -15.46
N SER A 82 -10.36 2.30 -16.18
CA SER A 82 -8.94 2.04 -16.47
C SER A 82 -8.20 3.19 -17.19
N GLN A 83 -8.90 4.05 -17.90
CA GLN A 83 -8.32 5.14 -18.70
C GLN A 83 -8.42 6.50 -18.01
N GLU A 84 -9.55 6.80 -17.33
CA GLU A 84 -9.81 8.13 -16.78
C GLU A 84 -8.67 8.69 -15.91
N PRO A 85 -8.08 7.94 -14.95
CA PRO A 85 -6.99 8.49 -14.16
C PRO A 85 -5.70 8.70 -14.95
N SER A 86 -5.59 8.16 -16.18
CA SER A 86 -4.44 8.39 -17.05
C SER A 86 -4.53 9.64 -17.92
N PHE A 87 -5.68 10.29 -18.00
CA PHE A 87 -5.87 11.49 -18.82
C PHE A 87 -5.05 12.69 -18.29
N SER A 88 -5.15 13.82 -18.98
CA SER A 88 -4.41 15.02 -18.60
C SER A 88 -4.75 15.46 -17.16
N PRO A 89 -3.82 16.10 -16.44
CA PRO A 89 -4.07 16.58 -15.09
C PRO A 89 -5.37 17.40 -14.99
N ALA A 90 -5.58 18.32 -15.90
CA ALA A 90 -6.78 19.17 -15.92
C ALA A 90 -8.08 18.35 -16.07
N GLN A 91 -8.08 17.30 -16.90
CA GLN A 91 -9.25 16.42 -17.02
C GLN A 91 -9.48 15.61 -15.76
N VAL A 92 -8.44 15.05 -15.16
CA VAL A 92 -8.54 14.28 -13.92
C VAL A 92 -9.05 15.15 -12.77
N GLU A 93 -8.51 16.36 -12.63
CA GLU A 93 -8.96 17.32 -11.59
C GLU A 93 -10.41 17.77 -11.80
N ALA A 94 -10.85 17.95 -13.04
CA ALA A 94 -12.20 18.40 -13.34
C ALA A 94 -13.25 17.28 -13.34
N GLN A 95 -12.89 16.06 -13.74
CA GLN A 95 -13.87 15.01 -14.07
C GLN A 95 -13.81 13.80 -13.14
N THR A 96 -12.65 13.47 -12.55
CA THR A 96 -12.46 12.26 -11.73
C THR A 96 -12.31 12.59 -10.25
N LEU A 97 -11.44 13.55 -9.90
CA LEU A 97 -11.16 13.93 -8.51
C LEU A 97 -12.41 14.36 -7.72
N PRO A 98 -13.36 15.14 -8.27
CA PRO A 98 -14.55 15.52 -7.51
C PRO A 98 -15.38 14.32 -7.03
N TYR A 99 -15.42 13.24 -7.80
CA TYR A 99 -16.15 12.04 -7.44
C TYR A 99 -15.35 11.13 -6.49
N ALA A 100 -14.03 11.13 -6.54
CA ALA A 100 -13.19 10.52 -5.52
C ALA A 100 -13.47 11.14 -4.14
N ILE A 101 -13.49 12.47 -4.06
CA ILE A 101 -13.79 13.23 -2.84
C ILE A 101 -15.22 12.94 -2.34
N LYS A 102 -16.22 12.95 -3.23
CA LYS A 102 -17.62 12.68 -2.86
C LYS A 102 -17.82 11.27 -2.33
N LEU A 103 -17.21 10.27 -2.96
CA LEU A 103 -17.30 8.87 -2.49
C LEU A 103 -16.63 8.71 -1.13
N ASP A 104 -15.43 9.25 -0.94
CA ASP A 104 -14.76 9.27 0.37
C ASP A 104 -15.62 9.93 1.44
N SER A 105 -16.24 11.06 1.13
CA SER A 105 -17.13 11.77 2.06
C SER A 105 -18.32 10.90 2.50
N ILE A 106 -18.94 10.13 1.58
CA ILE A 106 -20.04 9.21 1.92
C ILE A 106 -19.52 8.06 2.79
N ILE A 107 -18.35 7.51 2.48
CA ILE A 107 -17.71 6.46 3.27
C ILE A 107 -17.47 6.92 4.70
N LYS A 108 -16.85 8.09 4.86
CA LYS A 108 -16.57 8.68 6.17
C LYS A 108 -17.83 9.10 6.93
N HIS A 109 -18.89 9.52 6.22
CA HIS A 109 -20.19 9.80 6.84
C HIS A 109 -20.83 8.54 7.41
N ASN A 110 -20.74 7.41 6.71
CA ASN A 110 -21.26 6.12 7.20
C ASN A 110 -20.44 5.57 8.38
N ASN A 111 -19.13 5.60 8.28
CA ASN A 111 -18.21 5.22 9.34
C ASN A 111 -16.95 6.07 9.27
N ILE A 112 -16.80 7.01 10.21
CA ILE A 112 -15.64 7.92 10.26
C ILE A 112 -14.30 7.18 10.36
N CYS A 113 -14.33 5.96 10.88
CA CYS A 113 -13.16 5.09 11.03
C CYS A 113 -12.88 4.23 9.80
N ALA A 114 -13.77 4.18 8.81
CA ALA A 114 -13.54 3.42 7.60
C ALA A 114 -12.31 3.98 6.85
N GLU A 115 -11.43 3.11 6.39
CA GLU A 115 -10.30 3.50 5.53
C GLU A 115 -10.75 3.49 4.07
N THR A 116 -10.62 4.61 3.38
CA THR A 116 -10.76 4.62 1.92
C THR A 116 -9.43 4.17 1.31
N VAL A 117 -9.48 3.20 0.41
CA VAL A 117 -8.30 2.64 -0.26
C VAL A 117 -8.44 2.83 -1.75
N PHE A 118 -7.64 3.71 -2.34
CA PHE A 118 -7.60 3.87 -3.78
C PHE A 118 -6.78 2.76 -4.42
N PHE A 119 -7.41 2.02 -5.31
CA PHE A 119 -6.77 0.96 -6.08
C PHE A 119 -6.04 1.55 -7.28
N GLU A 120 -4.74 1.82 -7.17
CA GLU A 120 -3.92 2.19 -8.32
C GLU A 120 -3.83 1.01 -9.29
N THR A 121 -4.46 1.17 -10.44
CA THR A 121 -4.43 0.19 -11.52
C THR A 121 -3.16 0.33 -12.38
N TRP A 122 -2.97 -0.60 -13.30
CA TRP A 122 -1.86 -0.64 -14.24
C TRP A 122 -2.19 -0.01 -15.59
N GLY A 123 -1.18 0.48 -16.29
CA GLY A 123 -1.28 0.92 -17.67
C GLY A 123 -1.58 -0.24 -18.62
N ARG A 124 -2.31 0.01 -19.68
CA ARG A 124 -2.47 -0.98 -20.76
C ARG A 124 -1.12 -1.33 -21.37
N LYS A 125 -0.93 -2.57 -21.77
CA LYS A 125 0.37 -3.12 -22.22
C LYS A 125 1.08 -2.25 -23.26
N ASN A 126 0.33 -1.66 -24.19
CA ASN A 126 0.84 -0.79 -25.25
C ASN A 126 0.40 0.68 -25.10
N GLY A 127 -0.03 1.10 -23.92
CA GLY A 127 -0.63 2.40 -23.68
C GLY A 127 -2.08 2.46 -24.17
N ASP A 128 -2.65 3.67 -24.22
CA ASP A 128 -4.03 3.93 -24.63
C ASP A 128 -4.11 4.41 -26.08
N ALA A 129 -4.14 3.51 -27.03
CA ALA A 129 -4.23 3.83 -28.45
C ALA A 129 -5.48 4.66 -28.82
N SER A 130 -6.57 4.52 -28.07
CA SER A 130 -7.82 5.22 -28.35
C SER A 130 -7.75 6.73 -28.06
N ASN A 131 -6.98 7.13 -27.06
CA ASN A 131 -6.87 8.52 -26.61
C ASN A 131 -5.47 9.12 -26.86
N CYS A 132 -4.56 8.33 -27.37
CA CYS A 132 -3.15 8.67 -27.62
C CYS A 132 -2.99 9.94 -28.49
N ALA A 133 -3.79 10.10 -29.53
CA ALA A 133 -3.71 11.26 -30.42
C ALA A 133 -4.07 12.57 -29.71
N ALA A 134 -5.02 12.52 -28.76
CA ALA A 134 -5.46 13.69 -27.99
C ALA A 134 -4.53 14.00 -26.83
N TYR A 135 -3.87 12.99 -26.27
CA TYR A 135 -2.94 13.14 -25.15
C TYR A 135 -1.72 12.21 -25.27
N PRO A 136 -0.67 12.62 -26.00
CA PRO A 136 0.49 11.80 -26.33
C PRO A 136 1.20 11.10 -25.15
N PRO A 137 1.23 11.63 -23.91
CA PRO A 137 1.86 10.92 -22.81
C PRO A 137 1.35 9.49 -22.58
N ILE A 138 0.10 9.19 -22.90
CA ILE A 138 -0.49 7.85 -22.70
C ILE A 138 -0.31 6.90 -23.90
N CYS A 139 0.45 7.29 -24.92
CA CYS A 139 0.76 6.42 -26.07
C CYS A 139 1.60 5.19 -25.73
N THR A 140 2.19 5.16 -24.56
CA THR A 140 3.05 4.05 -24.09
C THR A 140 2.59 3.55 -22.74
N TYR A 141 2.94 2.29 -22.42
CA TYR A 141 2.73 1.73 -21.08
C TYR A 141 3.29 2.65 -19.98
N ILE A 142 4.57 3.02 -20.10
CA ILE A 142 5.26 3.83 -19.08
C ILE A 142 4.58 5.20 -18.88
N GLY A 143 4.22 5.86 -19.97
CA GLY A 143 3.53 7.15 -19.89
C GLY A 143 2.16 7.03 -19.25
N MET A 144 1.37 6.01 -19.63
CA MET A 144 0.07 5.74 -19.03
C MET A 144 0.22 5.39 -17.53
N GLN A 145 1.18 4.52 -17.15
CA GLN A 145 1.44 4.15 -15.76
C GLN A 145 1.84 5.34 -14.91
N ASN A 146 2.71 6.22 -15.42
CA ASN A 146 3.10 7.43 -14.70
C ASN A 146 1.90 8.36 -14.43
N ARG A 147 0.97 8.44 -15.38
CA ARG A 147 -0.27 9.22 -15.20
C ARG A 147 -1.19 8.60 -14.17
N LEU A 148 -1.42 7.28 -14.25
CA LEU A 148 -2.23 6.54 -13.28
C LEU A 148 -1.68 6.74 -11.86
N ARG A 149 -0.39 6.50 -11.65
CA ARG A 149 0.27 6.71 -10.35
C ARG A 149 0.04 8.13 -9.82
N SER A 150 0.29 9.15 -10.67
CA SER A 150 0.14 10.55 -10.25
C SER A 150 -1.29 10.88 -9.85
N SER A 151 -2.28 10.36 -10.57
CA SER A 151 -3.70 10.65 -10.32
C SER A 151 -4.22 9.92 -9.09
N TYR A 152 -3.89 8.64 -8.92
CA TYR A 152 -4.27 7.90 -7.72
C TYR A 152 -3.59 8.46 -6.46
N LYS A 153 -2.34 8.92 -6.59
CA LYS A 153 -1.66 9.64 -5.51
C LYS A 153 -2.37 10.95 -5.16
N LEU A 154 -2.81 11.71 -6.18
CA LEU A 154 -3.60 12.93 -5.98
C LEU A 154 -4.91 12.62 -5.23
N PHE A 155 -5.64 11.58 -5.61
CA PHE A 155 -6.88 11.18 -4.92
C PHE A 155 -6.61 10.84 -3.46
N ALA A 156 -5.62 9.99 -3.20
CA ALA A 156 -5.27 9.56 -1.85
C ALA A 156 -4.77 10.71 -0.97
N ASP A 157 -3.95 11.62 -1.52
CA ASP A 157 -3.47 12.78 -0.76
C ASP A 157 -4.58 13.78 -0.45
N THR A 158 -5.48 14.04 -1.41
CA THR A 158 -6.57 15.01 -1.25
C THR A 158 -7.59 14.55 -0.21
N THR A 159 -7.86 13.25 -0.13
CA THR A 159 -8.83 12.67 0.80
C THR A 159 -8.19 12.12 2.09
N HIS A 160 -6.87 12.27 2.25
CA HIS A 160 -6.12 11.69 3.36
C HIS A 160 -6.32 10.17 3.49
N SER A 161 -6.31 9.49 2.36
CA SER A 161 -6.63 8.06 2.22
C SER A 161 -5.42 7.24 1.79
N ILE A 162 -5.52 5.93 1.85
CA ILE A 162 -4.49 4.99 1.41
C ILE A 162 -4.54 4.80 -0.12
N MET A 163 -3.38 4.55 -0.73
CA MET A 163 -3.26 4.05 -2.09
C MET A 163 -2.68 2.62 -2.07
N SER A 164 -3.41 1.66 -2.66
CA SER A 164 -2.88 0.31 -2.93
C SER A 164 -2.10 0.34 -4.25
N PRO A 165 -0.75 0.17 -4.24
CA PRO A 165 0.11 0.45 -5.39
C PRO A 165 0.24 -0.74 -6.35
N ALA A 166 -0.88 -1.33 -6.78
CA ALA A 166 -0.85 -2.51 -7.64
C ALA A 166 -0.21 -2.22 -9.01
N GLY A 167 -0.45 -1.05 -9.59
CA GLY A 167 0.16 -0.63 -10.85
C GLY A 167 1.68 -0.50 -10.77
N GLU A 168 2.21 -0.06 -9.63
CA GLU A 168 3.65 -0.02 -9.40
C GLU A 168 4.26 -1.42 -9.22
N ALA A 169 3.52 -2.36 -8.61
CA ALA A 169 3.94 -3.75 -8.55
C ALA A 169 3.97 -4.39 -9.95
N TRP A 170 2.97 -4.08 -10.80
CA TRP A 170 2.98 -4.50 -12.20
C TRP A 170 4.19 -3.93 -12.94
N ARG A 171 4.49 -2.64 -12.79
CA ARG A 171 5.66 -2.01 -13.40
C ARG A 171 6.96 -2.68 -12.97
N LYS A 172 7.12 -2.97 -11.68
CA LYS A 172 8.30 -3.68 -11.15
C LYS A 172 8.39 -5.10 -11.70
N SER A 173 7.28 -5.83 -11.73
CA SER A 173 7.22 -7.20 -12.27
C SER A 173 7.62 -7.24 -13.75
N ILE A 174 7.05 -6.35 -14.57
CA ILE A 174 7.38 -6.26 -16.02
C ILE A 174 8.85 -5.93 -16.23
N ALA A 175 9.43 -5.04 -15.43
CA ALA A 175 10.84 -4.66 -15.52
C ALA A 175 11.79 -5.81 -15.12
N LEU A 176 11.44 -6.59 -14.10
CA LEU A 176 12.29 -7.67 -13.58
C LEU A 176 12.12 -8.98 -14.35
N ASN A 177 10.92 -9.27 -14.83
CA ASN A 177 10.63 -10.49 -15.60
C ASN A 177 9.64 -10.20 -16.74
N PRO A 178 10.11 -9.66 -17.87
CA PRO A 178 9.25 -9.31 -19.00
C PRO A 178 8.60 -10.51 -19.70
N ASN A 179 9.04 -11.73 -19.40
CA ASN A 179 8.45 -12.96 -19.95
C ASN A 179 7.26 -13.47 -19.13
N LEU A 180 7.04 -12.96 -17.94
CA LEU A 180 5.87 -13.29 -17.15
C LEU A 180 4.68 -12.43 -17.60
N GLU A 181 3.73 -13.05 -18.28
CA GLU A 181 2.56 -12.35 -18.81
C GLU A 181 1.56 -12.03 -17.69
N LEU A 182 1.32 -10.74 -17.48
CA LEU A 182 0.36 -10.27 -16.49
C LEU A 182 -1.00 -9.90 -17.11
N TYR A 183 -1.04 -9.75 -18.44
CA TYR A 183 -2.24 -9.33 -19.17
C TYR A 183 -2.95 -10.53 -19.80
N SER A 184 -4.27 -10.43 -19.92
CA SER A 184 -5.03 -11.29 -20.80
C SER A 184 -4.82 -10.90 -22.27
N SER A 185 -5.41 -11.66 -23.19
CA SER A 185 -5.20 -11.48 -24.64
C SER A 185 -5.60 -10.10 -25.17
N ASP A 186 -6.44 -9.35 -24.46
CA ASP A 186 -6.84 -7.99 -24.82
C ASP A 186 -5.83 -6.91 -24.42
N GLN A 187 -4.74 -7.30 -23.75
CA GLN A 187 -3.63 -6.42 -23.34
C GLN A 187 -4.05 -5.29 -22.36
N SER A 188 -5.17 -5.46 -21.68
CA SER A 188 -5.76 -4.53 -20.75
C SER A 188 -6.17 -5.21 -19.44
N HIS A 189 -7.02 -6.24 -19.51
CA HIS A 189 -7.46 -7.00 -18.34
C HIS A 189 -6.35 -7.91 -17.79
N PRO A 190 -6.42 -8.28 -16.51
CA PRO A 190 -5.38 -9.10 -15.91
C PRO A 190 -5.51 -10.58 -16.33
N ALA A 191 -4.38 -11.23 -16.64
CA ALA A 191 -4.26 -12.67 -16.51
C ALA A 191 -4.30 -13.07 -15.03
N LEU A 192 -4.28 -14.38 -14.76
CA LEU A 192 -4.32 -14.84 -13.36
C LEU A 192 -3.09 -14.39 -12.56
N GLU A 193 -1.91 -14.37 -13.17
CA GLU A 193 -0.67 -13.86 -12.58
C GLU A 193 -0.79 -12.39 -12.18
N GLY A 194 -1.37 -11.56 -13.05
CA GLY A 194 -1.60 -10.14 -12.76
C GLY A 194 -2.59 -9.93 -11.62
N SER A 195 -3.67 -10.71 -11.58
CA SER A 195 -4.63 -10.67 -10.46
C SER A 195 -4.03 -11.17 -9.16
N TYR A 196 -3.19 -12.22 -9.20
CA TYR A 196 -2.50 -12.73 -8.02
C TYR A 196 -1.50 -11.73 -7.45
N LEU A 197 -0.69 -11.08 -8.30
CA LEU A 197 0.18 -10.00 -7.89
C LEU A 197 -0.60 -8.88 -7.19
N THR A 198 -1.70 -8.46 -7.82
CA THR A 198 -2.58 -7.43 -7.26
C THR A 198 -3.16 -7.85 -5.92
N ALA A 199 -3.58 -9.12 -5.78
CA ALA A 199 -4.10 -9.65 -4.52
C ALA A 199 -3.03 -9.68 -3.41
N CYS A 200 -1.77 -9.99 -3.73
CA CYS A 200 -0.64 -9.91 -2.81
C CYS A 200 -0.41 -8.48 -2.31
N VAL A 201 -0.46 -7.48 -3.22
CA VAL A 201 -0.36 -6.06 -2.85
C VAL A 201 -1.51 -5.64 -1.94
N PHE A 202 -2.74 -6.04 -2.26
CA PHE A 202 -3.90 -5.74 -1.41
C PHE A 202 -3.80 -6.39 -0.04
N TYR A 203 -3.34 -7.63 0.04
CA TYR A 203 -3.17 -8.28 1.35
C TYR A 203 -2.23 -7.47 2.26
N GLU A 204 -1.06 -7.08 1.77
CA GLU A 204 -0.14 -6.27 2.57
C GLU A 204 -0.68 -4.86 2.85
N THR A 205 -1.39 -4.24 1.88
CA THR A 205 -2.01 -2.92 2.07
C THR A 205 -3.09 -2.94 3.16
N LEU A 206 -3.94 -3.97 3.20
CA LEU A 206 -5.10 -4.03 4.10
C LEU A 206 -4.74 -4.60 5.47
N PHE A 207 -3.95 -5.66 5.49
CA PHE A 207 -3.63 -6.38 6.72
C PHE A 207 -2.37 -5.87 7.41
N HIS A 208 -1.51 -5.13 6.69
CA HIS A 208 -0.20 -4.66 7.15
C HIS A 208 0.70 -5.83 7.59
N LYS A 209 0.61 -6.95 6.89
CA LYS A 209 1.39 -8.16 7.11
C LYS A 209 2.07 -8.60 5.83
N SER A 210 3.25 -9.21 5.94
CA SER A 210 3.98 -9.72 4.79
C SER A 210 3.23 -10.86 4.10
N VAL A 211 3.20 -10.83 2.76
CA VAL A 211 2.69 -11.91 1.92
C VAL A 211 3.74 -12.97 1.63
N LEU A 212 5.00 -12.72 1.98
CA LEU A 212 6.08 -13.66 1.74
C LEU A 212 5.80 -15.02 2.40
N SER A 213 6.10 -16.08 1.66
CA SER A 213 5.86 -17.46 2.07
C SER A 213 4.37 -17.82 2.27
N ASN A 214 3.44 -17.00 1.77
CA ASN A 214 2.03 -17.38 1.76
C ASN A 214 1.83 -18.65 0.92
N THR A 215 1.07 -19.60 1.45
CA THR A 215 0.92 -20.93 0.84
C THR A 215 -0.17 -21.02 -0.22
N TYR A 216 -1.03 -20.00 -0.34
CA TYR A 216 -2.05 -19.96 -1.38
C TYR A 216 -1.43 -19.57 -2.73
N THR A 217 -1.63 -20.40 -3.73
CA THR A 217 -0.96 -20.25 -5.04
C THR A 217 -1.91 -19.84 -6.17
N ALA A 218 -3.20 -19.85 -5.95
CA ALA A 218 -4.23 -19.69 -7.01
C ALA A 218 -4.04 -20.66 -8.21
N GLY A 219 -3.32 -21.77 -8.04
CA GLY A 219 -3.00 -22.71 -9.11
C GLY A 219 -1.78 -22.32 -9.95
N LEU A 220 -1.08 -21.23 -9.63
CA LEU A 220 0.16 -20.82 -10.30
C LEU A 220 1.35 -21.67 -9.88
N SER A 221 2.41 -21.68 -10.69
CA SER A 221 3.65 -22.37 -10.34
C SER A 221 4.32 -21.75 -9.12
N ALA A 222 5.01 -22.57 -8.30
CA ALA A 222 5.72 -22.09 -7.11
C ALA A 222 6.75 -21.00 -7.44
N THR A 223 7.41 -21.07 -8.61
CA THR A 223 8.35 -20.05 -9.07
C THR A 223 7.66 -18.71 -9.31
N ASN A 224 6.52 -18.70 -10.01
CA ASN A 224 5.75 -17.48 -10.27
C ASN A 224 5.20 -16.92 -8.97
N VAL A 225 4.65 -17.75 -8.10
CA VAL A 225 4.13 -17.36 -6.78
C VAL A 225 5.19 -16.65 -5.95
N GLY A 226 6.36 -17.27 -5.77
CA GLY A 226 7.46 -16.67 -4.98
C GLY A 226 7.94 -15.34 -5.57
N PHE A 227 8.05 -15.26 -6.90
CA PHE A 227 8.42 -14.01 -7.57
C PHE A 227 7.37 -12.91 -7.37
N LEU A 228 6.08 -13.21 -7.56
CA LEU A 228 5.00 -12.22 -7.43
C LEU A 228 4.82 -11.75 -5.99
N GLN A 229 4.94 -12.65 -5.00
CA GLN A 229 4.95 -12.29 -3.59
C GLN A 229 6.11 -11.35 -3.24
N GLN A 230 7.32 -11.65 -3.76
CA GLN A 230 8.48 -10.80 -3.53
C GLN A 230 8.30 -9.41 -4.15
N VAL A 231 7.79 -9.32 -5.38
CA VAL A 231 7.51 -8.03 -6.04
C VAL A 231 6.51 -7.20 -5.25
N ALA A 232 5.40 -7.80 -4.79
CA ALA A 232 4.40 -7.12 -3.98
C ALA A 232 5.00 -6.60 -2.68
N HIS A 233 5.73 -7.44 -1.97
CA HIS A 233 6.39 -7.11 -0.71
C HIS A 233 7.38 -5.95 -0.86
N ASP A 234 8.26 -5.99 -1.86
CA ASP A 234 9.25 -4.95 -2.10
C ASP A 234 8.62 -3.58 -2.39
N VAL A 235 7.55 -3.54 -3.20
CA VAL A 235 6.88 -2.27 -3.55
C VAL A 235 6.27 -1.60 -2.32
N LEU A 236 5.76 -2.38 -1.39
CA LEU A 236 5.16 -1.85 -0.17
C LEU A 236 6.20 -1.49 0.87
N ASN A 237 7.16 -2.38 1.17
CA ASN A 237 8.16 -2.13 2.22
C ASN A 237 9.09 -0.94 1.93
N ASP A 238 9.44 -0.72 0.68
CA ASP A 238 10.35 0.37 0.31
C ASP A 238 9.73 1.76 0.52
N SER A 239 8.39 1.86 0.66
CA SER A 239 7.73 3.16 0.50
C SER A 239 6.35 3.31 1.14
N LEU A 240 6.05 2.69 2.28
CA LEU A 240 4.71 2.74 2.92
C LEU A 240 4.10 4.14 3.00
N LEU A 241 4.90 5.14 3.40
CA LEU A 241 4.43 6.52 3.51
C LEU A 241 4.15 7.18 2.16
N VAL A 242 4.78 6.71 1.09
CA VAL A 242 4.47 7.17 -0.27
C VAL A 242 3.04 6.75 -0.64
N TRP A 243 2.61 5.59 -0.15
CA TRP A 243 1.27 5.07 -0.37
C TRP A 243 0.26 5.51 0.70
N ASN A 244 0.67 6.43 1.57
CA ASN A 244 -0.10 6.92 2.72
C ASN A 244 -0.47 5.84 3.75
N ILE A 245 0.13 4.67 3.70
CA ILE A 245 -0.11 3.59 4.67
C ILE A 245 0.47 4.02 6.02
N GLY A 246 -0.40 4.11 7.03
CA GLY A 246 -0.03 4.60 8.37
C GLY A 246 0.25 6.11 8.48
N LYS A 247 0.03 6.88 7.41
CA LYS A 247 0.25 8.34 7.40
C LYS A 247 -0.92 9.12 7.99
N TYR A 248 -2.13 8.66 7.76
CA TYR A 248 -3.39 9.29 8.19
C TYR A 248 -4.23 8.28 8.97
N PRO A 249 -4.06 8.17 10.29
CA PRO A 249 -4.88 7.23 11.07
C PRO A 249 -6.34 7.67 11.07
N SER A 250 -7.24 6.80 10.63
CA SER A 250 -8.67 7.09 10.52
C SER A 250 -9.37 7.15 11.86
N CYS A 251 -8.92 6.38 12.85
CA CYS A 251 -9.43 6.37 14.22
C CYS A 251 -8.34 6.05 15.24
N ILE A 252 -8.41 6.73 16.37
CA ILE A 252 -7.72 6.28 17.57
C ILE A 252 -8.60 5.20 18.20
N THR A 253 -8.33 3.93 17.92
CA THR A 253 -8.90 2.85 18.72
C THR A 253 -8.20 2.89 20.08
N THR A 254 -8.98 3.04 21.14
CA THR A 254 -8.49 3.00 22.55
C THR A 254 -8.11 1.57 22.98
N ASP A 255 -8.18 0.60 22.08
CA ASP A 255 -7.62 -0.71 22.30
C ASP A 255 -6.10 -0.66 22.17
N LEU A 256 -5.44 -0.85 23.31
CA LEU A 256 -3.98 -0.94 23.49
C LEU A 256 -3.39 -2.23 22.85
N THR A 257 -3.76 -2.54 21.65
CA THR A 257 -2.98 -3.46 20.82
C THR A 257 -2.06 -2.63 19.96
N GLU A 258 -0.84 -2.43 20.45
CA GLU A 258 0.25 -1.82 19.67
C GLU A 258 0.36 -2.53 18.32
N ILE A 259 -0.10 -1.88 17.25
CA ILE A 259 0.35 -2.23 15.90
C ILE A 259 1.77 -1.70 15.80
N SER A 260 2.73 -2.47 16.31
CA SER A 260 4.14 -2.15 16.15
C SER A 260 4.59 -2.54 14.74
N TYR A 261 4.20 -1.76 13.71
CA TYR A 261 5.00 -1.74 12.50
C TYR A 261 6.35 -1.13 12.88
N GLN A 262 7.31 -1.99 13.14
CA GLN A 262 8.70 -1.58 13.35
C GLN A 262 9.38 -1.59 11.98
N PRO A 263 9.65 -0.42 11.37
CA PRO A 263 10.51 -0.42 10.20
C PRO A 263 11.80 -1.15 10.54
N ASN A 264 12.33 -1.93 9.61
CA ASN A 264 13.62 -2.58 9.82
C ASN A 264 14.73 -1.53 9.80
N VAL A 265 14.85 -0.81 10.93
CA VAL A 265 15.86 0.22 11.10
C VAL A 265 17.18 -0.43 11.45
N ILE A 266 18.17 -0.20 10.61
CA ILE A 266 19.56 -0.65 10.79
C ILE A 266 20.40 0.57 11.09
N ILE A 267 21.30 0.47 12.06
CA ILE A 267 22.32 1.48 12.37
C ILE A 267 23.71 0.88 12.12
N TYR A 268 24.59 1.66 11.53
CA TYR A 268 25.95 1.21 11.22
C TYR A 268 26.95 2.39 11.10
N PRO A 269 28.25 2.14 11.30
CA PRO A 269 28.83 0.97 11.94
C PRO A 269 28.45 0.89 13.42
N ASN A 270 28.52 -0.29 14.02
CA ASN A 270 28.38 -0.48 15.46
C ASN A 270 29.34 -1.59 15.90
N PRO A 271 30.42 -1.28 16.62
CA PRO A 271 30.79 0.04 17.22
C PRO A 271 31.13 1.14 16.20
N THR A 272 31.12 2.38 16.69
CA THR A 272 31.37 3.57 15.87
C THR A 272 32.20 4.61 16.61
N GLN A 273 32.98 5.42 15.88
CA GLN A 273 33.84 6.45 16.49
C GLN A 273 33.35 7.88 16.28
N LYS A 274 32.91 8.24 15.06
CA LYS A 274 32.57 9.62 14.70
C LYS A 274 31.17 9.77 14.17
N THR A 275 30.75 8.85 13.35
CA THR A 275 29.48 8.95 12.62
C THR A 275 28.70 7.66 12.72
N LEU A 276 27.44 7.76 13.09
CA LEU A 276 26.47 6.68 13.08
C LEU A 276 25.51 6.90 11.89
N HIS A 277 25.39 5.91 11.02
CA HIS A 277 24.47 5.94 9.90
C HIS A 277 23.20 5.15 10.21
N THR A 278 22.11 5.52 9.57
CA THR A 278 20.86 4.76 9.57
C THR A 278 20.35 4.56 8.14
N ASN A 279 19.68 3.47 7.88
CA ASN A 279 19.01 3.23 6.59
C ASN A 279 17.70 4.03 6.43
N THR A 280 17.39 4.91 7.38
CA THR A 280 16.17 5.73 7.41
C THR A 280 16.52 7.19 7.67
N ASN A 281 15.68 8.12 7.20
CA ASN A 281 15.84 9.55 7.43
C ASN A 281 14.77 10.03 8.42
N LEU A 282 14.96 9.68 9.70
CA LEU A 282 14.01 9.93 10.79
C LEU A 282 14.56 10.91 11.83
N PRO A 283 13.70 11.64 12.55
CA PRO A 283 14.10 12.35 13.76
C PRO A 283 14.67 11.38 14.79
N PHE A 284 15.74 11.80 15.47
CA PHE A 284 16.43 10.95 16.42
C PHE A 284 16.72 11.64 17.76
N LYS A 285 16.84 10.84 18.81
CA LYS A 285 17.37 11.20 20.13
C LYS A 285 18.34 10.13 20.59
N ILE A 286 19.46 10.54 21.17
CA ILE A 286 20.47 9.63 21.73
C ILE A 286 20.52 9.82 23.23
N TYR A 287 20.44 8.72 23.96
CA TYR A 287 20.46 8.67 25.41
C TYR A 287 21.63 7.83 25.90
N ASP A 288 22.20 8.17 27.05
CA ASP A 288 23.15 7.33 27.75
C ASP A 288 22.44 6.14 28.46
N ILE A 289 23.23 5.32 29.17
CA ILE A 289 22.71 4.15 29.90
C ILE A 289 21.79 4.52 31.10
N LEU A 290 21.84 5.78 31.54
CA LEU A 290 20.99 6.30 32.63
C LEU A 290 19.70 6.95 32.08
N GLY A 291 19.54 6.97 30.74
CA GLY A 291 18.39 7.60 30.09
C GLY A 291 18.51 9.12 29.94
N ILE A 292 19.69 9.70 30.15
CA ILE A 292 19.92 11.14 29.97
C ILE A 292 20.07 11.43 28.48
N LEU A 293 19.34 12.42 27.97
CA LEU A 293 19.42 12.85 26.58
C LEU A 293 20.78 13.53 26.33
N CYS A 294 21.56 12.93 25.42
CA CYS A 294 22.91 13.40 25.05
C CYS A 294 22.94 14.16 23.73
N LEU A 295 22.10 13.75 22.74
CA LEU A 295 22.06 14.36 21.42
C LEU A 295 20.67 14.18 20.82
N SER A 296 20.21 15.17 20.04
CA SER A 296 18.98 15.05 19.27
C SER A 296 19.10 15.81 17.95
N GLY A 297 18.33 15.38 16.96
CA GLY A 297 18.31 16.04 15.66
C GLY A 297 17.04 15.74 14.87
N ASN A 298 16.83 16.58 13.87
CA ASN A 298 15.81 16.36 12.85
C ASN A 298 16.25 15.25 11.90
N LYS A 299 15.42 14.92 10.92
CA LYS A 299 15.64 13.85 9.94
C LYS A 299 17.08 13.84 9.40
N SER A 300 17.82 12.78 9.68
CA SER A 300 19.16 12.55 9.16
C SER A 300 19.46 11.06 9.10
N ASN A 301 20.09 10.63 8.01
CA ASN A 301 20.62 9.28 7.85
C ASN A 301 22.11 9.19 8.21
N SER A 302 22.74 10.31 8.61
CA SER A 302 24.15 10.41 9.02
C SER A 302 24.25 11.32 10.23
N ILE A 303 24.59 10.76 11.37
CA ILE A 303 24.56 11.43 12.68
C ILE A 303 25.99 11.56 13.20
N ASN A 304 26.47 12.80 13.36
CA ASN A 304 27.77 13.05 13.99
C ASN A 304 27.65 12.84 15.51
N ILE A 305 28.49 11.96 16.05
CA ILE A 305 28.54 11.60 17.48
C ILE A 305 29.88 11.85 18.11
N GLU A 306 30.75 12.68 17.49
CA GLU A 306 32.10 13.01 18.03
C GLU A 306 32.05 13.65 19.41
N SER A 307 30.97 14.37 19.73
CA SER A 307 30.76 14.99 21.05
C SER A 307 30.46 13.99 22.18
N LEU A 308 30.10 12.76 21.85
CA LEU A 308 29.82 11.73 22.85
C LEU A 308 31.13 11.10 23.36
N LYS A 309 31.20 10.82 24.66
CA LYS A 309 32.28 10.04 25.26
C LYS A 309 32.18 8.57 24.84
N SER A 310 33.31 7.82 24.93
CA SER A 310 33.27 6.38 24.73
C SER A 310 32.32 5.73 25.74
N GLY A 311 31.45 4.83 25.25
CA GLY A 311 30.41 4.21 26.08
C GLY A 311 29.28 3.58 25.29
N VAL A 312 28.30 3.06 26.02
CA VAL A 312 27.08 2.46 25.47
C VAL A 312 25.95 3.51 25.44
N TYR A 313 25.27 3.60 24.33
CA TYR A 313 24.18 4.55 24.07
C TYR A 313 22.98 3.86 23.46
N PHE A 314 21.82 4.51 23.56
CA PHE A 314 20.58 4.13 22.89
C PHE A 314 20.16 5.25 21.95
N ILE A 315 20.04 4.96 20.65
CA ILE A 315 19.39 5.85 19.72
C ILE A 315 17.90 5.52 19.66
N GLU A 316 17.06 6.51 19.84
CA GLU A 316 15.62 6.48 19.64
C GLU A 316 15.29 7.18 18.35
N LEU A 317 14.69 6.45 17.42
CA LEU A 317 14.24 6.96 16.12
C LEU A 317 12.72 7.06 16.15
N SER A 318 12.20 8.26 15.89
CA SER A 318 10.77 8.55 15.97
C SER A 318 10.11 8.37 14.61
N TYR A 319 9.07 7.55 14.56
CA TYR A 319 8.30 7.26 13.38
C TYR A 319 6.81 7.44 13.68
N LEU A 320 6.16 8.47 13.09
CA LEU A 320 4.75 8.78 13.35
C LEU A 320 4.40 8.72 14.84
N ASN A 321 3.70 7.68 15.28
CA ASN A 321 3.27 7.48 16.67
C ASN A 321 4.04 6.38 17.40
N SER A 322 5.18 5.93 16.85
CA SER A 322 6.04 4.91 17.47
C SER A 322 7.50 5.35 17.51
N THR A 323 8.26 4.74 18.42
CA THR A 323 9.70 4.95 18.51
C THR A 323 10.41 3.61 18.50
N LYS A 324 11.56 3.54 17.83
CA LYS A 324 12.46 2.40 17.89
C LYS A 324 13.73 2.77 18.62
N LYS A 325 14.06 2.01 19.68
CA LYS A 325 15.32 2.16 20.41
C LYS A 325 16.31 1.09 19.99
N ILE A 326 17.52 1.49 19.63
CA ILE A 326 18.59 0.58 19.21
C ILE A 326 19.84 0.93 19.99
N ARG A 327 20.50 -0.08 20.54
CA ARG A 327 21.78 0.09 21.28
C ARG A 327 22.93 0.20 20.29
N PHE A 328 23.86 1.12 20.57
CA PHE A 328 25.16 1.19 19.90
C PHE A 328 26.30 1.47 20.88
N VAL A 329 27.52 1.22 20.44
CA VAL A 329 28.75 1.45 21.21
C VAL A 329 29.55 2.55 20.52
N LYS A 330 29.91 3.61 21.27
CA LYS A 330 30.84 4.66 20.89
C LYS A 330 32.23 4.31 21.42
N GLU A 331 33.19 4.17 20.52
CA GLU A 331 34.63 4.00 20.85
C GLU A 331 35.38 5.32 20.90
#